data_f867e01a1c059cbac5fe7e97f166cd4e
#
_entry.id   f867e01a1c059cbac5fe7e97f166cd4e
#
_cell.length_a   1.000
_cell.length_b   1.000
_cell.length_c   1.000
_cell.angle_alpha   90.00
_cell.angle_beta   90.00
_cell.angle_gamma   90.00
#
_symmetry.space_group_name_H-M   'P 1'
#
loop_
_entity.id
_entity.type
_entity.pdbx_description
1 polymer ?
#
loop_
_entity_poly.entity_id
_entity_poly.type
_entity_poly.pdbx_seq_one_letter_code
_entity_poly.pdbx_strand_id
1 'polypeptide(L)'
;MQVLEGIKVVDLSTAYSAPIATMQLADFGAEVIKIENTAGGDGSRSWNPSVNGQGIHFLYMNRNKKSVALNLKSPEGKRILIELVKDADIVVTSGHPINLLSRVLTVIINGRRLS
;
A
#
# COMPACT_ATOMS: atom_id res chain seq x y z
N MET A 1 -7.40 -1.14 -23.40
CA MET A 1 -6.89 -2.22 -22.50
C MET A 1 -5.53 -1.80 -21.96
N GLN A 2 -5.38 -1.78 -20.63
CA GLN A 2 -4.09 -1.49 -20.01
C GLN A 2 -3.37 -2.80 -19.67
N VAL A 3 -2.04 -2.77 -19.69
CA VAL A 3 -1.20 -3.96 -19.56
C VAL A 3 -1.46 -4.72 -18.24
N LEU A 4 -1.68 -3.98 -17.14
CA LEU A 4 -1.88 -4.57 -15.81
C LEU A 4 -3.35 -4.55 -15.36
N GLU A 5 -4.28 -4.38 -16.29
CA GLU A 5 -5.70 -4.44 -15.96
C GLU A 5 -6.05 -5.78 -15.29
N GLY A 6 -6.78 -5.73 -14.17
CA GLY A 6 -7.14 -6.90 -13.38
C GLY A 6 -6.12 -7.31 -12.32
N ILE A 7 -4.92 -6.73 -12.31
CA ILE A 7 -3.93 -6.97 -11.27
C ILE A 7 -4.24 -6.11 -10.04
N LYS A 8 -4.27 -6.72 -8.87
CA LYS A 8 -4.54 -6.05 -7.59
C LYS A 8 -3.28 -5.99 -6.73
N VAL A 9 -2.94 -4.79 -6.29
CA VAL A 9 -1.76 -4.50 -5.47
C VAL A 9 -2.19 -3.90 -4.14
N VAL A 10 -1.72 -4.46 -3.04
CA VAL A 10 -1.80 -3.82 -1.72
C VAL A 10 -0.45 -3.18 -1.44
N ASP A 11 -0.47 -1.87 -1.25
CA ASP A 11 0.71 -1.03 -1.07
C ASP A 11 0.81 -0.60 0.39
N LEU A 12 1.74 -1.19 1.12
CA LEU A 12 2.07 -0.85 2.51
C LEU A 12 3.33 0.02 2.59
N SER A 13 3.79 0.53 1.46
CA SER A 13 5.00 1.34 1.39
C SER A 13 4.76 2.78 1.85
N THR A 14 5.84 3.41 2.29
CA THR A 14 5.84 4.82 2.68
C THR A 14 7.03 5.54 2.07
N ALA A 15 6.97 6.84 2.08
CA ALA A 15 8.01 7.77 1.64
C ALA A 15 8.24 7.78 0.13
N TYR A 16 9.29 7.14 -0.39
CA TYR A 16 9.82 7.49 -1.71
C TYR A 16 9.87 6.34 -2.72
N SER A 17 10.84 5.42 -2.59
CA SER A 17 11.16 4.48 -3.67
C SER A 17 10.09 3.43 -3.95
N ALA A 18 9.55 2.81 -2.92
CA ALA A 18 8.49 1.81 -3.10
C ALA A 18 7.16 2.45 -3.54
N PRO A 19 6.75 3.62 -3.03
CA PRO A 19 5.60 4.32 -3.59
C PRO A 19 5.74 4.68 -5.07
N ILE A 20 6.93 5.03 -5.54
CA ILE A 20 7.17 5.26 -6.98
C ILE A 20 6.97 3.96 -7.77
N ALA A 21 7.45 2.85 -7.28
CA ALA A 21 7.27 1.56 -7.95
C ALA A 21 5.78 1.19 -8.06
N THR A 22 5.02 1.32 -6.99
CA THR A 22 3.58 1.02 -7.01
C THR A 22 2.79 2.05 -7.83
N MET A 23 3.24 3.29 -7.88
CA MET A 23 2.68 4.30 -8.79
C MET A 23 2.80 3.86 -10.25
N GLN A 24 3.95 3.32 -10.63
CA GLN A 24 4.13 2.82 -11.99
C GLN A 24 3.19 1.65 -12.29
N LEU A 25 2.99 0.74 -11.34
CA LEU A 25 2.01 -0.33 -11.51
C LEU A 25 0.59 0.24 -11.71
N ALA A 26 0.23 1.26 -10.94
CA ALA A 26 -1.06 1.94 -11.08
C ALA A 26 -1.20 2.63 -12.45
N ASP A 27 -0.14 3.29 -12.92
CA ASP A 27 -0.13 3.95 -14.23
C ASP A 27 -0.33 2.95 -15.38
N PHE A 28 0.09 1.72 -15.22
CA PHE A 28 -0.12 0.65 -16.21
C PHE A 28 -1.43 -0.12 -16.04
N GLY A 29 -2.29 0.30 -15.14
CA GLY A 29 -3.66 -0.21 -15.03
C GLY A 29 -3.92 -1.13 -13.85
N ALA A 30 -2.95 -1.42 -13.00
CA ALA A 30 -3.19 -2.17 -11.78
C ALA A 30 -4.08 -1.38 -10.81
N GLU A 31 -4.94 -2.08 -10.09
CA GLU A 31 -5.65 -1.49 -8.95
C GLU A 31 -4.71 -1.50 -7.75
N VAL A 32 -4.24 -0.32 -7.35
CA VAL A 32 -3.35 -0.17 -6.20
C VAL A 32 -4.12 0.43 -5.03
N ILE A 33 -4.17 -0.33 -3.94
CA ILE A 33 -4.77 0.12 -2.67
C ILE A 33 -3.62 0.42 -1.71
N LYS A 34 -3.44 1.69 -1.42
CA LYS A 34 -2.44 2.17 -0.45
C LYS A 34 -3.03 2.13 0.94
N ILE A 35 -2.39 1.40 1.83
CA ILE A 35 -2.75 1.34 3.24
C ILE A 35 -1.96 2.39 3.99
N GLU A 36 -2.67 3.26 4.70
CA GLU A 36 -2.08 4.34 5.47
C GLU A 36 -2.50 4.23 6.93
N ASN A 37 -1.67 4.76 7.83
CA ASN A 37 -2.07 4.85 9.24
C ASN A 37 -3.20 5.88 9.43
N THR A 38 -3.93 5.76 10.54
CA THR A 38 -5.02 6.68 10.86
C THR A 38 -4.55 7.99 11.50
N ALA A 39 -3.25 8.11 11.78
CA ALA A 39 -2.65 9.28 12.43
C ALA A 39 -1.95 10.18 11.40
N GLY A 40 -2.64 10.56 10.33
CA GLY A 40 -2.13 11.49 9.32
C GLY A 40 -1.64 10.84 8.02
N GLY A 41 -1.59 9.51 7.94
CA GLY A 41 -1.21 8.80 6.72
C GLY A 41 0.30 8.76 6.45
N ASP A 42 0.66 8.61 5.19
CA ASP A 42 2.05 8.61 4.74
C ASP A 42 2.74 9.95 5.10
N GLY A 43 3.95 9.87 5.66
CA GLY A 43 4.71 11.06 6.05
C GLY A 43 4.93 12.06 4.92
N SER A 44 4.99 11.60 3.68
CA SER A 44 5.17 12.47 2.51
C SER A 44 3.99 13.43 2.28
N ARG A 45 2.83 13.18 2.89
CA ARG A 45 1.69 14.12 2.83
C ARG A 45 2.02 15.49 3.40
N SER A 46 2.92 15.55 4.37
CA SER A 46 3.35 16.80 5.04
C SER A 46 4.71 17.33 4.58
N TRP A 47 5.33 16.70 3.59
CA TRP A 47 6.62 17.19 3.09
C TRP A 47 6.48 18.48 2.29
N ASN A 48 7.48 19.35 2.39
CA ASN A 48 7.60 20.52 1.52
C ASN A 48 8.35 20.16 0.24
N PRO A 49 8.07 20.83 -0.88
CA PRO A 49 7.04 21.84 -1.05
C PRO A 49 5.62 21.24 -1.03
N SER A 50 4.65 22.08 -0.66
CA SER A 50 3.25 21.69 -0.59
C SER A 50 2.36 22.68 -1.36
N VAL A 51 1.23 22.18 -1.84
CA VAL A 51 0.21 22.98 -2.51
C VAL A 51 -1.13 22.70 -1.82
N ASN A 52 -1.78 23.78 -1.36
CA ASN A 52 -3.05 23.67 -0.61
C ASN A 52 -2.99 22.68 0.56
N GLY A 53 -1.89 22.69 1.30
CA GLY A 53 -1.69 21.80 2.44
C GLY A 53 -1.33 20.35 2.09
N GLN A 54 -1.11 20.05 0.82
CA GLN A 54 -0.77 18.70 0.36
C GLN A 54 0.67 18.65 -0.16
N GLY A 55 1.45 17.72 0.33
CA GLY A 55 2.83 17.52 -0.12
C GLY A 55 2.89 17.14 -1.61
N ILE A 56 3.70 17.86 -2.38
CA ILE A 56 3.82 17.62 -3.83
C ILE A 56 4.36 16.21 -4.10
N HIS A 57 5.34 15.76 -3.31
CA HIS A 57 5.89 14.42 -3.45
C HIS A 57 4.82 13.34 -3.23
N PHE A 58 3.94 13.52 -2.24
CA PHE A 58 2.84 12.59 -2.03
C PHE A 58 1.91 12.54 -3.24
N LEU A 59 1.51 13.68 -3.77
CA LEU A 59 0.62 13.76 -4.92
C LEU A 59 1.24 13.11 -6.16
N TYR A 60 2.52 13.35 -6.37
CA TYR A 60 3.26 12.79 -7.49
C TYR A 60 3.41 11.26 -7.39
N MET A 61 3.86 10.77 -6.23
CA MET A 61 4.21 9.34 -6.06
C MET A 61 3.01 8.43 -5.82
N ASN A 62 1.84 9.00 -5.55
CA ASN A 62 0.66 8.20 -5.18
C ASN A 62 -0.53 8.43 -6.10
N ARG A 63 -0.30 8.98 -7.27
CA ARG A 63 -1.35 9.15 -8.28
C ARG A 63 -1.91 7.79 -8.72
N ASN A 64 -3.18 7.76 -9.06
CA ASN A 64 -3.92 6.58 -9.50
C ASN A 64 -4.08 5.49 -8.43
N LYS A 65 -3.71 5.75 -7.18
CA LYS A 65 -3.92 4.82 -6.07
C LYS A 65 -5.21 5.15 -5.32
N LYS A 66 -5.83 4.12 -4.78
CA LYS A 66 -6.87 4.25 -3.76
C LYS A 66 -6.20 4.26 -2.39
N SER A 67 -6.68 5.09 -1.47
CA SER A 67 -6.15 5.15 -0.11
C SER A 67 -7.15 4.58 0.89
N VAL A 68 -6.68 3.73 1.78
CA VAL A 68 -7.46 3.17 2.89
C VAL A 68 -6.68 3.41 4.18
N ALA A 69 -7.27 4.13 5.11
CA ALA A 69 -6.68 4.36 6.43
C ALA A 69 -7.09 3.24 7.38
N LEU A 70 -6.10 2.51 7.90
CA LEU A 70 -6.31 1.41 8.83
C LEU A 70 -5.41 1.57 10.05
N ASN A 71 -5.98 1.34 11.24
CA ASN A 71 -5.18 1.19 12.45
C ASN A 71 -4.68 -0.25 12.57
N LEU A 72 -3.46 -0.50 12.10
CA LEU A 72 -2.86 -1.84 12.11
C LEU A 72 -2.44 -2.31 13.51
N LYS A 73 -2.58 -1.48 14.53
CA LYS A 73 -2.42 -1.88 15.92
C LYS A 73 -3.67 -2.51 16.50
N SER A 74 -4.83 -2.26 15.90
CA SER A 74 -6.10 -2.84 16.34
C SER A 74 -6.37 -4.19 15.67
N PRO A 75 -7.09 -5.11 16.34
CA PRO A 75 -7.50 -6.39 15.72
C PRO A 75 -8.36 -6.19 14.47
N GLU A 76 -9.23 -5.21 14.48
CA GLU A 76 -10.11 -4.87 13.36
C GLU A 76 -9.33 -4.43 12.13
N GLY A 77 -8.37 -3.51 12.30
CA GLY A 77 -7.53 -3.04 11.20
C GLY A 77 -6.71 -4.17 10.60
N LYS A 78 -6.15 -5.03 11.43
CA LYS A 78 -5.42 -6.23 10.96
C LYS A 78 -6.32 -7.17 10.17
N ARG A 79 -7.54 -7.40 10.63
CA ARG A 79 -8.51 -8.26 9.94
C ARG A 79 -8.83 -7.73 8.56
N ILE A 80 -9.09 -6.43 8.44
CA ILE A 80 -9.38 -5.80 7.15
C ILE A 80 -8.17 -5.91 6.22
N LEU A 81 -6.97 -5.66 6.71
CA LEU A 81 -5.74 -5.82 5.91
C LEU A 81 -5.59 -7.25 5.40
N ILE A 82 -5.80 -8.24 6.25
CA ILE A 82 -5.72 -9.66 5.85
C ILE A 82 -6.71 -9.96 4.72
N GLU A 83 -7.93 -9.46 4.80
CA GLU A 83 -8.92 -9.66 3.75
C GLU A 83 -8.49 -9.01 2.42
N LEU A 84 -7.95 -7.79 2.48
CA LEU A 84 -7.44 -7.11 1.28
C LEU A 84 -6.27 -7.87 0.65
N VAL A 85 -5.37 -8.37 1.46
CA VAL A 85 -4.19 -9.08 1.00
C VAL A 85 -4.55 -10.46 0.41
N LYS A 86 -5.53 -11.14 0.95
CA LYS A 86 -6.02 -12.42 0.39
C LYS A 86 -6.50 -12.27 -1.06
N ASP A 87 -7.04 -11.11 -1.40
CA ASP A 87 -7.55 -10.81 -2.73
C ASP A 87 -6.49 -10.18 -3.64
N ALA A 88 -5.31 -9.86 -3.12
CA ALA A 88 -4.25 -9.20 -3.87
C ALA A 88 -3.36 -10.18 -4.61
N ASP A 89 -2.84 -9.72 -5.76
CA ASP A 89 -1.81 -10.44 -6.52
C ASP A 89 -0.41 -10.10 -6.00
N ILE A 90 -0.21 -8.84 -5.57
CA ILE A 90 1.08 -8.30 -5.13
C ILE A 90 0.89 -7.53 -3.84
N VAL A 91 1.82 -7.71 -2.91
CA VAL A 91 1.93 -6.89 -1.70
C VAL A 91 3.31 -6.24 -1.67
N VAL A 92 3.34 -4.93 -1.52
CA VAL A 92 4.58 -4.14 -1.51
C VAL A 92 4.75 -3.44 -0.17
N THR A 93 5.96 -3.50 0.37
CA THR A 93 6.32 -2.81 1.61
C THR A 93 7.70 -2.17 1.47
N SER A 94 7.92 -1.06 2.16
CA SER A 94 9.21 -0.35 2.18
C SER A 94 9.95 -0.46 3.51
N GLY A 95 9.39 -1.16 4.49
CA GLY A 95 9.98 -1.28 5.81
C GLY A 95 10.60 -2.65 6.08
N HIS A 96 11.37 -2.75 7.17
CA HIS A 96 11.79 -4.06 7.67
C HIS A 96 10.54 -4.89 8.03
N PRO A 97 10.39 -6.08 7.45
CA PRO A 97 9.16 -6.87 7.57
C PRO A 97 8.95 -7.50 8.96
N ILE A 98 9.79 -7.14 9.95
CA ILE A 98 10.02 -8.00 11.10
C ILE A 98 8.85 -8.08 12.07
N ASN A 99 8.01 -7.05 12.24
CA ASN A 99 7.08 -7.06 13.38
C ASN A 99 5.59 -7.15 13.08
N LEU A 100 5.12 -6.66 11.96
CA LEU A 100 3.70 -6.71 11.64
C LEU A 100 3.42 -7.51 10.37
N LEU A 101 4.25 -7.30 9.36
CA LEU A 101 4.12 -7.95 8.07
C LEU A 101 4.53 -9.41 8.10
N SER A 102 5.50 -9.80 8.92
CA SER A 102 5.86 -11.20 9.06
C SER A 102 4.70 -12.05 9.55
N ARG A 103 3.86 -11.53 10.44
CA ARG A 103 2.65 -12.23 10.91
C ARG A 103 1.55 -12.27 9.86
N VAL A 104 1.36 -11.17 9.14
CA VAL A 104 0.39 -11.08 8.06
C VAL A 104 0.86 -11.90 6.86
N LEU A 105 2.12 -11.77 6.46
CA LEU A 105 2.70 -12.55 5.38
C LEU A 105 2.81 -14.04 5.72
N THR A 106 3.07 -14.40 6.96
CA THR A 106 3.07 -15.82 7.39
C THR A 106 1.67 -16.42 7.21
N VAL A 107 0.63 -15.69 7.53
CA VAL A 107 -0.75 -16.14 7.29
C VAL A 107 -1.04 -16.27 5.80
N ILE A 108 -0.50 -15.40 4.97
CA ILE A 108 -0.72 -15.42 3.52
C ILE A 108 0.10 -16.52 2.85
N ILE A 109 1.37 -16.64 3.20
CA ILE A 109 2.23 -17.71 2.68
C ILE A 109 1.68 -19.07 3.07
N ASN A 110 1.14 -19.22 4.26
CA ASN A 110 0.51 -20.45 4.72
C ASN A 110 -0.90 -20.66 4.13
N GLY A 111 -1.55 -19.62 3.66
CA GLY A 111 -2.89 -19.67 3.06
C GLY A 111 -2.89 -19.82 1.53
N ARG A 112 -1.84 -19.41 0.87
CA ARG A 112 -1.60 -19.69 -0.55
C ARG A 112 -0.46 -20.69 -0.67
N ARG A 113 -0.77 -21.85 -1.19
CA ARG A 113 0.28 -22.71 -1.72
C ARG A 113 1.04 -21.91 -2.77
N LEU A 114 2.31 -21.64 -2.51
CA LEU A 114 3.24 -21.28 -3.55
C LEU A 114 3.35 -22.51 -4.47
N SER A 115 2.55 -22.48 -5.48
CA SER A 115 2.72 -23.45 -6.55
C SER A 115 3.69 -22.90 -7.56
#